data_066bfadbfee51bab06e0536f1d08d511
#
_entry.id   066bfadbfee51bab06e0536f1d08d511
#
_cell.length_a   1.000
_cell.length_b   1.000
_cell.length_c   1.000
_cell.angle_alpha   90.00
_cell.angle_beta   90.00
_cell.angle_gamma   90.00
#
_symmetry.space_group_name_H-M   'P 1'
#
loop_
_entity.id
_entity.type
_entity.pdbx_description
1 polymer ?
#
loop_
_entity_poly.entity_id
_entity_poly.type
_entity_poly.pdbx_seq_one_letter_code
_entity_poly.pdbx_strand_id
1 'polypeptide(L)' 'MKVYKEMNLRNFKFWCGAKDNAETLTNEQLDMVESILEDAYPDGMDETQINDFFWFDFDTIREWLGIEKEEEDGEE' A
#
# COMPACT_ATOMS: atom_id res chain seq x y z
N MET A 1 -1.76 -16.44 13.24
CA MET A 1 -1.29 -15.51 12.21
C MET A 1 -0.82 -14.21 12.87
N LYS A 2 0.23 -13.65 12.36
CA LYS A 2 0.80 -12.46 12.97
C LYS A 2 0.07 -11.21 12.51
N VAL A 3 -0.22 -10.33 13.46
CA VAL A 3 -0.90 -9.07 13.18
C VAL A 3 0.07 -7.93 13.46
N TYR A 4 0.14 -6.99 12.54
CA TYR A 4 1.05 -5.86 12.63
C TYR A 4 0.27 -4.61 12.98
N LYS A 5 0.50 -4.05 14.15
CA LYS A 5 -0.08 -2.76 14.51
C LYS A 5 0.84 -1.63 14.06
N GLU A 6 2.15 -1.89 14.13
CA GLU A 6 3.13 -0.97 13.57
C GLU A 6 3.68 -1.65 12.34
N MET A 7 3.41 -1.06 11.20
CA MET A 7 3.81 -1.65 9.94
C MET A 7 5.16 -1.13 9.51
N ASN A 8 5.85 -1.94 8.73
CA ASN A 8 7.12 -1.53 8.15
C ASN A 8 7.06 -1.89 6.68
N LEU A 9 6.36 -1.07 5.92
CA LEU A 9 6.09 -1.39 4.54
C LEU A 9 7.33 -1.36 3.67
N ARG A 10 8.35 -0.58 4.06
CA ARG A 10 9.60 -0.57 3.31
C ARG A 10 10.26 -1.93 3.29
N ASN A 11 10.05 -2.71 4.35
CA ASN A 11 10.69 -4.02 4.48
C ASN A 11 9.69 -5.16 4.39
N PHE A 12 8.44 -4.85 4.15
CA PHE A 12 7.43 -5.89 4.03
C PHE A 12 7.66 -6.67 2.74
N LYS A 13 7.59 -7.97 2.82
CA LYS A 13 7.82 -8.82 1.65
C LYS A 13 6.49 -9.13 0.98
N PHE A 14 6.13 -8.29 0.05
CA PHE A 14 4.94 -8.50 -0.75
C PHE A 14 5.14 -9.66 -1.71
N TRP A 15 4.04 -10.24 -2.17
CA TRP A 15 4.11 -11.34 -3.12
C TRP A 15 3.08 -11.14 -4.22
N CYS A 16 3.28 -11.83 -5.34
CA CYS A 16 2.40 -11.77 -6.51
C CYS A 16 2.23 -10.34 -7.01
N GLY A 17 1.03 -9.98 -7.43
CA GLY A 17 0.78 -8.65 -7.99
C GLY A 17 1.00 -7.52 -7.02
N ALA A 18 0.82 -7.78 -5.72
CA ALA A 18 1.05 -6.75 -4.72
C ALA A 18 2.50 -6.30 -4.72
N LYS A 19 3.42 -7.21 -4.96
CA LYS A 19 4.83 -6.86 -4.99
C LYS A 19 5.11 -5.86 -6.10
N ASP A 20 4.57 -6.11 -7.28
CA ASP A 20 4.79 -5.21 -8.41
C ASP A 20 4.21 -3.83 -8.11
N ASN A 21 3.02 -3.81 -7.52
CA ASN A 21 2.39 -2.53 -7.19
C ASN A 21 3.18 -1.76 -6.15
N ALA A 22 3.62 -2.45 -5.11
CA ALA A 22 4.35 -1.79 -4.03
C ALA A 22 5.68 -1.24 -4.54
N GLU A 23 6.30 -1.91 -5.49
CA GLU A 23 7.59 -1.47 -6.02
C GLU A 23 7.47 -0.19 -6.83
N THR A 24 6.27 0.18 -7.25
CA THR A 24 6.09 1.45 -7.96
C THR A 24 6.09 2.65 -7.02
N LEU A 25 6.05 2.41 -5.72
CA LEU A 25 5.99 3.49 -4.73
C LEU A 25 7.36 3.80 -4.18
N THR A 26 7.58 5.08 -3.86
CA THR A 26 8.81 5.47 -3.19
C THR A 26 8.72 5.13 -1.72
N ASN A 27 9.84 5.20 -1.01
CA ASN A 27 9.84 4.96 0.43
C ASN A 27 8.96 5.95 1.17
N GLU A 28 8.95 7.21 0.72
CA GLU A 28 8.09 8.21 1.33
C GLU A 28 6.62 7.86 1.15
N GLN A 29 6.26 7.38 -0.04
CA GLN A 29 4.89 6.98 -0.31
C GLN A 29 4.50 5.78 0.52
N LEU A 30 5.41 4.83 0.68
CA LEU A 30 5.15 3.68 1.54
C LEU A 30 4.91 4.13 2.98
N ASP A 31 5.68 5.10 3.46
CA ASP A 31 5.48 5.63 4.80
C ASP A 31 4.11 6.28 4.95
N MET A 32 3.67 7.00 3.92
CA MET A 32 2.35 7.61 3.97
C MET A 32 1.25 6.58 4.06
N VAL A 33 1.34 5.55 3.23
CA VAL A 33 0.35 4.47 3.25
C VAL A 33 0.37 3.77 4.59
N GLU A 34 1.57 3.53 5.12
CA GLU A 34 1.73 2.89 6.41
C GLU A 34 0.99 3.67 7.50
N SER A 35 1.16 4.98 7.51
CA SER A 35 0.52 5.83 8.49
C SER A 35 -1.00 5.77 8.36
N ILE A 36 -1.49 5.81 7.12
CA ILE A 36 -2.92 5.76 6.86
C ILE A 36 -3.51 4.42 7.33
N LEU A 37 -2.82 3.33 7.01
CA LEU A 37 -3.30 2.01 7.38
C LEU A 37 -3.29 1.81 8.89
N GLU A 38 -2.26 2.32 9.56
CA GLU A 38 -2.20 2.21 11.01
C GLU A 38 -3.35 2.97 11.67
N ASP A 39 -3.72 4.09 11.08
CA ASP A 39 -4.81 4.88 11.59
C ASP A 39 -6.16 4.24 11.29
N ALA A 40 -6.30 3.68 10.11
CA ALA A 40 -7.55 3.05 9.69
C ALA A 40 -7.78 1.71 10.36
N TYR A 41 -6.72 1.02 10.72
CA TYR A 41 -6.80 -0.32 11.31
C TYR A 41 -6.06 -0.34 12.64
N PRO A 42 -6.61 0.30 13.67
CA PRO A 42 -5.90 0.42 14.97
C PRO A 42 -5.65 -0.92 15.63
N ASP A 43 -6.41 -1.95 15.26
CA ASP A 43 -6.19 -3.28 15.81
C ASP A 43 -5.15 -4.07 15.02
N GLY A 44 -4.65 -3.48 13.95
CA GLY A 44 -3.60 -4.10 13.15
C GLY A 44 -4.14 -4.86 11.95
N MET A 45 -3.21 -5.30 11.10
CA MET A 45 -3.52 -6.09 9.91
C MET A 45 -2.57 -7.26 9.87
N ASP A 46 -3.05 -8.41 9.39
CA ASP A 46 -2.14 -9.53 9.18
C ASP A 46 -1.47 -9.41 7.81
N GLU A 47 -0.54 -10.32 7.55
CA GLU A 47 0.24 -10.26 6.32
C GLU A 47 -0.63 -10.36 5.07
N THR A 48 -1.61 -11.25 5.11
CA THR A 48 -2.48 -11.44 3.96
C THR A 48 -3.29 -10.19 3.70
N GLN A 49 -3.82 -9.56 4.75
CA GLN A 49 -4.59 -8.33 4.59
C GLN A 49 -3.75 -7.23 3.99
N ILE A 50 -2.52 -7.06 4.47
CA ILE A 50 -1.64 -6.03 3.95
C ILE A 50 -1.34 -6.29 2.48
N ASN A 51 -1.00 -7.53 2.15
CA ASN A 51 -0.67 -7.87 0.78
C ASN A 51 -1.87 -7.70 -0.15
N ASP A 52 -3.04 -8.17 0.29
CA ASP A 52 -4.24 -8.06 -0.54
C ASP A 52 -4.62 -6.61 -0.77
N PHE A 53 -4.40 -5.76 0.23
CA PHE A 53 -4.72 -4.36 0.07
C PHE A 53 -3.88 -3.73 -1.05
N PHE A 54 -2.61 -4.07 -1.12
CA PHE A 54 -1.74 -3.57 -2.18
C PHE A 54 -2.04 -4.23 -3.52
N TRP A 55 -2.72 -5.36 -3.50
CA TRP A 55 -3.04 -6.08 -4.74
C TRP A 55 -4.38 -5.65 -5.31
N PHE A 56 -5.42 -5.72 -4.49
CA PHE A 56 -6.78 -5.52 -4.98
C PHE A 56 -7.28 -4.09 -4.78
N ASP A 57 -6.76 -3.39 -3.79
CA ASP A 57 -7.20 -2.04 -3.47
C ASP A 57 -6.13 -1.01 -3.78
N PHE A 58 -5.25 -1.30 -4.69
CA PHE A 58 -4.16 -0.38 -4.99
C PHE A 58 -4.67 0.95 -5.55
N ASP A 59 -5.82 0.94 -6.21
CA ASP A 59 -6.43 2.18 -6.68
C ASP A 59 -6.72 3.12 -5.52
N THR A 60 -7.16 2.57 -4.39
CA THR A 60 -7.41 3.36 -3.20
C THR A 60 -6.10 3.98 -2.69
N ILE A 61 -5.04 3.20 -2.71
CA ILE A 61 -3.72 3.70 -2.31
C ILE A 61 -3.31 4.87 -3.19
N ARG A 62 -3.52 4.76 -4.49
CA ARG A 62 -3.18 5.81 -5.41
C ARG A 62 -3.97 7.09 -5.13
N GLU A 63 -5.25 6.94 -4.79
CA GLU A 63 -6.05 8.09 -4.43
C GLU A 63 -5.50 8.78 -3.19
N TRP A 64 -5.12 8.00 -2.20
CA TRP A 64 -4.57 8.56 -0.97
C TRP A 64 -3.30 9.35 -1.25
N LEU A 65 -2.49 8.86 -2.18
CA LEU A 65 -1.19 9.47 -2.48
C LEU A 65 -1.31 10.57 -3.52
N GLY A 66 -2.45 10.69 -4.17
CA GLY A 66 -2.64 11.70 -5.20
C GLY A 66 -1.92 11.39 -6.50
N ILE A 67 -1.55 10.13 -6.73
CA ILE A 67 -0.86 9.72 -7.96
C ILE A 67 -1.82 8.97 -8.86
N GLU A 68 -2.80 9.62 -9.41
CA GLU A 68 -3.73 8.96 -10.28
C GLU A 68 -3.08 8.45 -11.52
N LYS A 69 -3.75 7.62 -12.13
CA LYS A 69 -3.20 7.07 -13.31
C LYS A 69 -2.97 8.10 -14.35
N GLU A 70 -2.47 8.35 -14.58
CA GLU A 70 -2.25 9.12 -15.44
C GLU A 70 -1.85 9.04 -16.46
N GLU A 71 -1.93 8.52 -16.19
CA GLU A 71 -1.70 8.46 -16.90
C GLU A 71 -1.98 8.72 -17.72
N GLU A 72 -2.43 8.60 -17.46
CA GLU A 72 -2.88 8.86 -18.10
C GLU A 72 -2.89 9.64 -18.63
N ASP A 73 -2.74 9.71 -18.51
CA ASP A 73 -2.88 10.50 -19.03
C ASP A 73 -2.73 11.05 -19.62
N GLY A 74 -2.50 11.10 -19.63
CA GLY A 74 -2.59 11.71 -20.17
C GLY A 74 -2.60 12.11 -20.75
N GLU A 75 -2.68 12.02 -20.92
CA GLU A 75 -2.91 12.52 -21.41
C GLU A 75 -3.19 13.12 -21.71
N GLU A 76 -3.14 13.23 -21.70
CA GLU A 76 -3.60 13.84 -21.85
C GLU A 76 -3.61 14.23 -22.08
#